data_1561a1cefa28c5d3fa1e3f435edb3428
#
_entry.id   1561a1cefa28c5d3fa1e3f435edb3428
#
_cell.length_a   1.000
_cell.length_b   1.000
_cell.length_c   1.000
_cell.angle_alpha   90.00
_cell.angle_beta   90.00
_cell.angle_gamma   90.00
#
_symmetry.space_group_name_H-M   'P 1'
#
loop_
_entity.id
_entity.type
_entity.pdbx_description
1 polymer ?
#
loop_
_entity_poly.entity_id
_entity_poly.type
_entity_poly.pdbx_seq_one_letter_code
_entity_poly.pdbx_strand_id
1 'polypeptide(L)'
;PGARADLRALQAAGVDAVMFGNENDRPYEFAVDTASTATMAYVVGRLRPEIAVPFGVDVLWDPMSTVALAAATGAAFVREIFTGSYASDMGPWTPDAGKALRTLQRYGRGDCAMLYNVSAEFADSLDRRPLPDRARSAVFSSIPDAV
;
A
#
# COMPACT_ATOMS: atom_id res chain seq x y z
N PRO A 1 -15.49 -6.83 13.30
CA PRO A 1 -15.95 -5.83 14.30
C PRO A 1 -14.90 -4.74 14.54
N GLY A 2 -13.59 -5.08 14.64
CA GLY A 2 -12.51 -4.14 14.93
C GLY A 2 -12.40 -3.01 13.91
N ALA A 3 -12.17 -3.31 12.64
CA ALA A 3 -11.97 -2.30 11.59
C ALA A 3 -13.13 -1.27 11.49
N ARG A 4 -14.38 -1.68 11.79
CA ARG A 4 -15.50 -0.74 11.82
C ARG A 4 -15.44 0.21 13.02
N ALA A 5 -15.04 -0.30 14.18
CA ALA A 5 -14.91 0.53 15.38
C ALA A 5 -13.78 1.53 15.20
N ASP A 6 -12.65 1.09 14.63
CA ASP A 6 -11.48 1.93 14.35
C ASP A 6 -11.82 3.01 13.32
N LEU A 7 -12.51 2.66 12.22
CA LEU A 7 -13.00 3.61 11.22
C LEU A 7 -13.83 4.72 11.85
N ARG A 8 -14.81 4.34 12.69
CA ARG A 8 -15.69 5.31 13.36
C ARG A 8 -14.94 6.20 14.32
N ALA A 9 -14.01 5.65 15.09
CA ALA A 9 -13.18 6.41 16.02
C ALA A 9 -12.28 7.42 15.29
N LEU A 10 -11.63 7.00 14.21
CA LEU A 10 -10.78 7.88 13.40
C LEU A 10 -11.58 9.01 12.76
N GLN A 11 -12.71 8.72 12.14
CA GLN A 11 -13.57 9.74 11.54
C GLN A 11 -14.13 10.70 12.59
N ALA A 12 -14.51 10.21 13.78
CA ALA A 12 -14.97 11.06 14.88
C ALA A 12 -13.86 11.98 15.42
N ALA A 13 -12.58 11.55 15.30
CA ALA A 13 -11.41 12.36 15.64
C ALA A 13 -11.09 13.44 14.58
N GLY A 14 -11.78 13.44 13.43
CA GLY A 14 -11.61 14.45 12.39
C GLY A 14 -10.38 14.25 11.50
N VAL A 15 -9.99 13.01 11.23
CA VAL A 15 -8.89 12.73 10.28
C VAL A 15 -9.29 13.09 8.84
N ASP A 16 -8.33 13.53 8.04
CA ASP A 16 -8.53 13.91 6.65
C ASP A 16 -8.66 12.71 5.70
N ALA A 17 -8.08 11.57 6.07
CA ALA A 17 -8.15 10.31 5.33
C ALA A 17 -7.95 9.11 6.25
N VAL A 18 -8.33 7.92 5.80
CA VAL A 18 -8.08 6.65 6.50
C VAL A 18 -7.38 5.66 5.57
N MET A 19 -6.68 4.68 6.13
CA MET A 19 -6.08 3.60 5.36
C MET A 19 -6.41 2.24 5.98
N PHE A 20 -6.65 1.26 5.14
CA PHE A 20 -6.88 -0.13 5.55
C PHE A 20 -5.66 -0.97 5.18
N GLY A 21 -5.03 -1.59 6.16
CA GLY A 21 -3.89 -2.48 6.00
C GLY A 21 -4.14 -3.85 6.63
N ASN A 22 -3.40 -4.85 6.18
CA ASN A 22 -3.45 -6.22 6.73
C ASN A 22 -2.45 -6.44 7.87
N GLU A 23 -2.24 -5.45 8.73
CA GLU A 23 -1.24 -5.39 9.82
C GLU A 23 -1.17 -6.65 10.70
N ASN A 24 -2.28 -7.34 10.89
CA ASN A 24 -2.36 -8.52 11.76
C ASN A 24 -2.35 -9.85 10.99
N ASP A 25 -2.17 -9.81 9.67
CA ASP A 25 -2.08 -11.00 8.81
C ASP A 25 -0.62 -11.49 8.78
N ARG A 26 -0.24 -12.20 9.86
CA ARG A 26 1.13 -12.68 10.07
C ARG A 26 1.18 -14.21 10.14
N PRO A 27 2.26 -14.85 9.61
CA PRO A 27 3.49 -14.25 9.07
C PRO A 27 3.25 -13.50 7.74
N TYR A 28 4.03 -12.42 7.53
CA TYR A 28 3.95 -11.66 6.28
C TYR A 28 4.53 -12.46 5.10
N GLU A 29 4.04 -12.16 3.91
CA GLU A 29 4.47 -12.74 2.65
C GLU A 29 4.71 -11.65 1.61
N PHE A 30 5.70 -11.84 0.70
CA PHE A 30 5.94 -10.92 -0.42
C PHE A 30 4.87 -11.01 -1.53
N ALA A 31 4.07 -12.05 -1.48
CA ALA A 31 2.90 -12.24 -2.32
C ALA A 31 1.84 -12.98 -1.48
N VAL A 32 0.87 -12.25 -0.99
CA VAL A 32 -0.21 -12.84 -0.18
C VAL A 32 -1.10 -13.75 -1.02
N ASP A 33 -1.73 -14.69 -0.38
CA ASP A 33 -2.65 -15.59 -1.06
C ASP A 33 -3.94 -14.86 -1.50
N THR A 34 -4.70 -15.52 -2.37
CA THR A 34 -5.95 -14.99 -2.88
C THR A 34 -6.98 -14.78 -1.77
N ALA A 35 -6.96 -15.59 -0.71
CA ALA A 35 -7.92 -15.47 0.39
C ALA A 35 -7.67 -14.21 1.21
N SER A 36 -6.41 -13.84 1.48
CA SER A 36 -6.05 -12.59 2.15
C SER A 36 -6.55 -11.38 1.37
N THR A 37 -6.22 -11.29 0.08
CA THR A 37 -6.67 -10.17 -0.78
C THR A 37 -8.19 -10.10 -0.89
N ALA A 38 -8.86 -11.25 -1.08
CA ALA A 38 -10.32 -11.32 -1.18
C ALA A 38 -11.00 -10.93 0.14
N THR A 39 -10.43 -11.33 1.28
CA THR A 39 -10.92 -10.95 2.60
C THR A 39 -10.82 -9.45 2.83
N MET A 40 -9.70 -8.83 2.49
CA MET A 40 -9.55 -7.38 2.56
C MET A 40 -10.56 -6.66 1.66
N ALA A 41 -10.70 -7.09 0.42
CA ALA A 41 -11.67 -6.50 -0.51
C ALA A 41 -13.12 -6.61 0.03
N TYR A 42 -13.46 -7.76 0.61
CA TYR A 42 -14.77 -7.96 1.24
C TYR A 42 -14.97 -7.02 2.44
N VAL A 43 -14.00 -6.92 3.34
CA VAL A 43 -14.09 -6.08 4.54
C VAL A 43 -14.20 -4.60 4.15
N VAL A 44 -13.34 -4.11 3.27
CA VAL A 44 -13.37 -2.72 2.80
C VAL A 44 -14.69 -2.42 2.06
N GLY A 45 -15.13 -3.33 1.18
CA GLY A 45 -16.41 -3.21 0.48
C GLY A 45 -17.62 -3.12 1.42
N ARG A 46 -17.60 -3.92 2.52
CA ARG A 46 -18.64 -3.87 3.55
C ARG A 46 -18.64 -2.58 4.37
N LEU A 47 -17.48 -1.94 4.50
CA LEU A 47 -17.34 -0.67 5.22
C LEU A 47 -17.56 0.54 4.30
N ARG A 48 -17.48 0.36 2.98
CA ARG A 48 -17.54 1.44 1.99
C ARG A 48 -18.66 2.47 2.22
N PRO A 49 -19.91 2.08 2.57
CA PRO A 49 -20.99 3.02 2.84
C PRO A 49 -20.79 3.89 4.10
N GLU A 50 -19.90 3.47 4.99
CA GLU A 50 -19.59 4.16 6.25
C GLU A 50 -18.35 5.05 6.15
N ILE A 51 -17.59 4.98 5.03
CA ILE A 51 -16.39 5.78 4.82
C ILE A 51 -16.79 7.15 4.29
N ALA A 52 -16.56 8.18 5.10
CA ALA A 52 -16.94 9.56 4.79
C ALA A 52 -15.78 10.44 4.29
N VAL A 53 -14.55 9.96 4.38
CA VAL A 53 -13.31 10.64 3.96
C VAL A 53 -12.57 9.83 2.87
N PRO A 54 -11.63 10.42 2.14
CA PRO A 54 -10.79 9.64 1.23
C PRO A 54 -10.14 8.46 1.98
N PHE A 55 -10.06 7.30 1.29
CA PHE A 55 -9.42 6.14 1.90
C PHE A 55 -8.37 5.51 0.99
N GLY A 56 -7.35 4.98 1.62
CA GLY A 56 -6.29 4.20 1.00
C GLY A 56 -6.32 2.74 1.42
N VAL A 57 -5.53 1.95 0.72
CA VAL A 57 -5.29 0.53 1.05
C VAL A 57 -3.81 0.19 0.96
N ASP A 58 -3.42 -0.78 1.77
CA ASP A 58 -2.07 -1.33 1.81
C ASP A 58 -2.15 -2.84 2.10
N VAL A 59 -1.53 -3.64 1.27
CA VAL A 59 -1.26 -5.05 1.55
C VAL A 59 0.23 -5.16 1.80
N LEU A 60 0.61 -5.16 3.07
CA LEU A 60 1.99 -5.12 3.54
C LEU A 60 2.86 -6.12 2.79
N TRP A 61 3.98 -5.64 2.25
CA TRP A 61 4.97 -6.38 1.47
C TRP A 61 4.50 -6.87 0.10
N ASP A 62 3.24 -6.63 -0.30
CA ASP A 62 2.73 -7.04 -1.61
C ASP A 62 2.15 -5.87 -2.41
N PRO A 63 3.01 -5.12 -3.13
CA PRO A 63 2.60 -4.01 -4.00
C PRO A 63 1.58 -4.40 -5.06
N MET A 64 1.62 -5.65 -5.55
CA MET A 64 0.71 -6.08 -6.61
C MET A 64 -0.69 -6.34 -6.08
N SER A 65 -0.82 -6.97 -4.90
CA SER A 65 -2.10 -7.12 -4.21
C SER A 65 -2.65 -5.76 -3.74
N THR A 66 -1.77 -4.84 -3.32
CA THR A 66 -2.16 -3.46 -2.96
C THR A 66 -2.85 -2.74 -4.13
N VAL A 67 -2.26 -2.74 -5.32
CA VAL A 67 -2.88 -2.08 -6.49
C VAL A 67 -4.13 -2.81 -6.99
N ALA A 68 -4.19 -4.13 -6.88
CA ALA A 68 -5.39 -4.91 -7.20
C ALA A 68 -6.54 -4.59 -6.24
N LEU A 69 -6.24 -4.52 -4.94
CA LEU A 69 -7.20 -4.15 -3.89
C LEU A 69 -7.72 -2.71 -4.09
N ALA A 70 -6.84 -1.76 -4.41
CA ALA A 70 -7.23 -0.38 -4.71
C ALA A 70 -8.20 -0.31 -5.89
N ALA A 71 -7.93 -1.07 -6.95
CA ALA A 71 -8.81 -1.15 -8.10
C ALA A 71 -10.18 -1.74 -7.76
N ALA A 72 -10.20 -2.81 -6.97
CA ALA A 72 -11.44 -3.50 -6.58
C ALA A 72 -12.33 -2.67 -5.63
N THR A 73 -11.72 -1.86 -4.76
CA THR A 73 -12.43 -1.13 -3.70
C THR A 73 -12.71 0.33 -4.01
N GLY A 74 -12.06 0.89 -5.03
CA GLY A 74 -12.15 2.32 -5.35
C GLY A 74 -11.36 3.20 -4.39
N ALA A 75 -10.26 2.70 -3.82
CA ALA A 75 -9.39 3.48 -2.93
C ALA A 75 -8.83 4.71 -3.65
N ALA A 76 -8.72 5.83 -2.96
CA ALA A 76 -8.19 7.07 -3.49
C ALA A 76 -6.66 7.08 -3.55
N PHE A 77 -6.02 6.29 -2.72
CA PHE A 77 -4.55 6.16 -2.70
C PHE A 77 -4.11 4.76 -2.25
N VAL A 78 -2.89 4.45 -2.57
CA VAL A 78 -2.15 3.30 -2.03
C VAL A 78 -0.89 3.79 -1.34
N ARG A 79 -0.47 3.12 -0.28
CA ARG A 79 0.83 3.34 0.37
C ARG A 79 1.51 2.00 0.52
N GLU A 80 2.73 1.88 0.04
CA GLU A 80 3.55 0.68 0.16
C GLU A 80 4.99 0.99 -0.23
N ILE A 81 5.87 0.01 -0.11
CA ILE A 81 7.22 0.04 -0.65
C ILE A 81 7.14 -0.46 -2.09
N PHE A 82 7.15 0.45 -3.05
CA PHE A 82 7.07 0.10 -4.47
C PHE A 82 8.44 0.04 -5.15
N THR A 83 9.49 0.53 -4.51
CA THR A 83 10.83 0.65 -5.11
C THR A 83 11.93 0.33 -4.11
N GLY A 84 13.12 0.02 -4.61
CA GLY A 84 14.28 -0.31 -3.81
C GLY A 84 14.63 -1.81 -3.85
N SER A 85 15.67 -2.16 -3.12
CA SER A 85 16.10 -3.54 -2.90
C SER A 85 16.44 -3.72 -1.43
N TYR A 86 15.95 -4.77 -0.83
CA TYR A 86 16.01 -4.98 0.61
C TYR A 86 16.47 -6.38 0.98
N ALA A 87 17.10 -6.49 2.14
CA ALA A 87 17.37 -7.75 2.83
C ALA A 87 16.52 -7.81 4.10
N SER A 88 15.73 -8.87 4.26
CA SER A 88 14.85 -9.09 5.41
C SER A 88 14.91 -10.53 5.90
N ASP A 89 14.27 -10.82 7.04
CA ASP A 89 14.11 -12.19 7.56
C ASP A 89 13.34 -13.09 6.59
N MET A 90 12.49 -12.50 5.73
CA MET A 90 11.75 -13.23 4.69
C MET A 90 12.58 -13.48 3.43
N GLY A 91 13.83 -12.96 3.38
CA GLY A 91 14.72 -13.05 2.25
C GLY A 91 14.90 -11.73 1.49
N PRO A 92 15.61 -11.76 0.36
CA PRO A 92 15.79 -10.59 -0.49
C PRO A 92 14.48 -10.21 -1.17
N TRP A 93 14.22 -8.88 -1.25
CA TRP A 93 13.00 -8.33 -1.82
C TRP A 93 13.26 -7.13 -2.72
N THR A 94 12.67 -7.14 -3.90
CA THR A 94 12.82 -6.11 -4.92
C THR A 94 11.46 -5.81 -5.55
N PRO A 95 10.65 -4.93 -4.97
CA PRO A 95 9.38 -4.53 -5.56
C PRO A 95 9.59 -3.79 -6.88
N ASP A 96 8.57 -3.84 -7.76
CA ASP A 96 8.61 -3.26 -9.09
C ASP A 96 7.55 -2.16 -9.23
N ALA A 97 7.98 -0.92 -9.00
CA ALA A 97 7.14 0.26 -9.12
C ALA A 97 6.53 0.43 -10.52
N GLY A 98 7.33 0.16 -11.55
CA GLY A 98 6.87 0.28 -12.94
C GLY A 98 5.75 -0.71 -13.27
N LYS A 99 5.87 -1.94 -12.78
CA LYS A 99 4.83 -2.95 -12.93
C LYS A 99 3.56 -2.57 -12.16
N ALA A 100 3.71 -2.12 -10.91
CA ALA A 100 2.59 -1.71 -10.07
C ALA A 100 1.80 -0.55 -10.70
N LEU A 101 2.48 0.54 -11.09
CA LEU A 101 1.86 1.71 -11.70
C LEU A 101 1.15 1.35 -13.02
N ARG A 102 1.82 0.63 -13.92
CA ARG A 102 1.19 0.20 -15.19
C ARG A 102 0.01 -0.74 -14.98
N THR A 103 0.03 -1.55 -13.93
CA THR A 103 -1.09 -2.43 -13.60
C THR A 103 -2.27 -1.62 -13.08
N LEU A 104 -2.04 -0.65 -12.20
CA LEU A 104 -3.07 0.26 -11.73
C LEU A 104 -3.73 1.02 -12.88
N GLN A 105 -2.93 1.52 -13.83
CA GLN A 105 -3.42 2.17 -15.05
C GLN A 105 -4.25 1.23 -15.93
N ARG A 106 -3.82 -0.03 -16.11
CA ARG A 106 -4.60 -1.05 -16.84
C ARG A 106 -5.94 -1.36 -16.19
N TYR A 107 -6.05 -1.22 -14.89
CA TYR A 107 -7.31 -1.34 -14.16
C TYR A 107 -8.19 -0.09 -14.27
N GLY A 108 -7.76 0.92 -15.03
CA GLY A 108 -8.50 2.17 -15.20
C GLY A 108 -8.44 3.10 -13.97
N ARG A 109 -7.43 2.91 -13.11
CA ARG A 109 -7.28 3.62 -11.85
C ARG A 109 -6.06 4.56 -11.83
N GLY A 110 -5.87 5.28 -12.95
CA GLY A 110 -4.86 6.35 -13.00
C GLY A 110 -5.17 7.55 -12.11
N ASP A 111 -6.34 7.57 -11.47
CA ASP A 111 -6.77 8.54 -10.47
C ASP A 111 -6.31 8.20 -9.04
N CYS A 112 -5.87 6.97 -8.80
CA CYS A 112 -5.44 6.50 -7.49
C CYS A 112 -3.99 6.94 -7.22
N ALA A 113 -3.78 7.78 -6.21
CA ALA A 113 -2.46 8.27 -5.85
C ALA A 113 -1.56 7.16 -5.28
N MET A 114 -0.29 7.17 -5.67
CA MET A 114 0.71 6.22 -5.20
C MET A 114 1.68 6.89 -4.23
N LEU A 115 1.59 6.53 -2.95
CA LEU A 115 2.46 7.04 -1.89
C LEU A 115 3.54 5.99 -1.58
N TYR A 116 4.81 6.36 -1.75
CA TYR A 116 5.92 5.40 -1.61
C TYR A 116 6.65 5.54 -0.29
N ASN A 117 6.79 4.45 0.42
CA ASN A 117 7.81 4.36 1.44
C ASN A 117 9.18 4.21 0.77
N VAL A 118 10.14 5.05 1.14
CA VAL A 118 11.53 4.99 0.62
C VAL A 118 12.47 4.19 1.52
N SER A 119 11.93 3.64 2.60
CA SER A 119 12.60 2.66 3.48
C SER A 119 11.58 1.65 3.97
N ALA A 120 12.04 0.41 4.17
CA ALA A 120 11.22 -0.66 4.71
C ALA A 120 11.36 -0.71 6.25
N GLU A 121 10.26 -0.98 6.96
CA GLU A 121 10.32 -1.53 8.32
C GLU A 121 10.84 -2.97 8.24
N PHE A 122 11.46 -3.49 9.24
CA PHE A 122 11.92 -4.89 9.33
C PHE A 122 12.83 -5.36 8.19
N ALA A 123 13.49 -4.43 7.46
CA ALA A 123 14.44 -4.77 6.40
C ALA A 123 15.49 -3.68 6.20
N ASP A 124 16.71 -4.11 5.83
CA ASP A 124 17.78 -3.21 5.46
C ASP A 124 17.77 -2.92 3.95
N SER A 125 17.94 -1.65 3.59
CA SER A 125 18.15 -1.27 2.20
C SER A 125 19.54 -1.71 1.72
N LEU A 126 19.59 -2.38 0.57
CA LEU A 126 20.85 -2.69 -0.12
C LEU A 126 21.43 -1.46 -0.82
N ASP A 127 20.64 -0.43 -1.04
CA ASP A 127 21.09 0.87 -1.54
C ASP A 127 21.65 1.70 -0.39
N ARG A 128 22.96 1.91 -0.40
CA ARG A 128 23.70 2.63 0.65
C ARG A 128 23.75 4.14 0.47
N ARG A 129 23.09 4.66 -0.56
CA ARG A 129 22.99 6.12 -0.73
C ARG A 129 22.23 6.74 0.45
N PRO A 130 22.54 7.99 0.82
CA PRO A 130 21.76 8.71 1.82
C PRO A 130 20.26 8.75 1.49
N LEU A 131 19.41 8.73 2.50
CA LEU A 131 17.94 8.71 2.33
C LEU A 131 17.42 9.81 1.38
N PRO A 132 17.91 11.08 1.44
CA PRO A 132 17.48 12.10 0.49
C PRO A 132 17.78 11.78 -0.97
N ASP A 133 18.90 11.09 -1.25
CA ASP A 133 19.27 10.71 -2.62
C ASP A 133 18.43 9.54 -3.11
N ARG A 134 18.07 8.60 -2.24
CA ARG A 134 17.13 7.52 -2.55
C ARG A 134 15.74 8.08 -2.83
N ALA A 135 15.27 9.02 -2.03
CA ALA A 135 13.98 9.68 -2.24
C ALA A 135 13.94 10.43 -3.59
N ARG A 136 14.95 11.26 -3.91
CA ARG A 136 15.05 11.92 -5.22
C ARG A 136 15.07 10.94 -6.38
N SER A 137 15.80 9.83 -6.23
CA SER A 137 15.86 8.78 -7.25
C SER A 137 14.50 8.12 -7.44
N ALA A 138 13.80 7.79 -6.37
CA ALA A 138 12.45 7.21 -6.42
C ALA A 138 11.47 8.14 -7.14
N VAL A 139 11.46 9.43 -6.80
CA VAL A 139 10.61 10.44 -7.44
C VAL A 139 10.90 10.52 -8.95
N PHE A 140 12.17 10.54 -9.35
CA PHE A 140 12.54 10.65 -10.75
C PHE A 140 12.25 9.38 -11.55
N SER A 141 12.60 8.19 -11.02
CA SER A 141 12.55 6.94 -11.77
C SER A 141 11.23 6.19 -11.68
N SER A 142 10.50 6.40 -10.59
CA SER A 142 9.30 5.61 -10.27
C SER A 142 8.03 6.45 -10.17
N ILE A 143 8.17 7.77 -10.30
CA ILE A 143 7.09 8.78 -10.41
C ILE A 143 5.92 8.59 -9.41
N PRO A 144 6.18 8.49 -8.09
CA PRO A 144 5.13 8.49 -7.10
C PRO A 144 4.44 9.85 -7.01
N ASP A 145 3.23 9.87 -6.46
CA ASP A 145 2.52 11.12 -6.11
C ASP A 145 3.09 11.74 -4.82
N ALA A 146 3.63 10.90 -3.91
CA ALA A 146 4.37 11.33 -2.72
C ALA A 146 5.37 10.27 -2.24
N VAL A 147 6.34 10.70 -1.43
CA VAL A 147 7.31 9.84 -0.72
C VAL A 147 7.38 10.21 0.76
#